data_3e4c4572b0cf4dc3b75ece60adb07cc4
#
_entry.id   3e4c4572b0cf4dc3b75ece60adb07cc4
#
_cell.length_a   1.000
_cell.length_b   1.000
_cell.length_c   1.000
_cell.angle_alpha   90.00
_cell.angle_beta   90.00
_cell.angle_gamma   90.00
#
_symmetry.space_group_name_H-M   'P 1'
#
loop_
_entity.id
_entity.type
_entity.pdbx_description
1 polymer ?
#
loop_
_entity_poly.entity_id
_entity_poly.type
_entity_poly.pdbx_seq_one_letter_code
_entity_poly.pdbx_strand_id
1 'polypeptide(L)'
;MDVYINGRFLTQKTTGVQRVAEEILKNLDKCLGEQNIRAKFIILTPKNVIKQLDLKNIETRKVDFLKGHLWEQAVLPWITRKSFLINFCNTGPLFKKNQSVFIHDAAIQSAPNGFSKKFIYWYKIIYKLLGSNARNIVTVSNFSKEELINYYPKMENKISVVYNGANHVLDIKHDDEILKKHGLVDKNFILAVSSANPNKNFKVIMDAVSKMKDFEGEVIIAGGKQGNVFSDNTLEFNERCKWVGYVSDEELVSLYKNAKVFVFPSIYEGFGLPPLEAMSLGCPVISSNKASMPEVLQDHAIYFDATKPEELVERINLIFSNQKLVEGLSRGGQAYAQTFTWEKAANELVDIIKREINIKEN
;
A
#
# COMPACT_ATOMS: atom_id res chain seq x y z
N MET A 1 -8.34 14.80 26.44
CA MET A 1 -8.24 13.32 26.43
C MET A 1 -7.02 12.92 25.64
N ASP A 2 -6.27 11.85 26.05
CA ASP A 2 -5.11 11.40 25.26
C ASP A 2 -5.53 10.33 24.27
N VAL A 3 -5.06 10.49 23.03
CA VAL A 3 -5.17 9.51 21.95
C VAL A 3 -3.78 8.97 21.69
N TYR A 4 -3.60 7.68 21.90
CA TYR A 4 -2.32 7.03 21.68
C TYR A 4 -2.25 6.36 20.31
N ILE A 5 -1.05 6.29 19.77
CA ILE A 5 -0.75 5.66 18.49
C ILE A 5 0.29 4.57 18.74
N ASN A 6 0.03 3.39 18.22
CA ASN A 6 0.95 2.26 18.26
C ASN A 6 2.12 2.49 17.29
N GLY A 7 3.27 2.90 17.82
CA GLY A 7 4.49 3.18 17.07
C GLY A 7 5.38 1.97 16.78
N ARG A 8 4.90 0.73 16.99
CA ARG A 8 5.69 -0.49 16.72
C ARG A 8 6.12 -0.59 15.26
N PHE A 9 5.35 -0.06 14.31
CA PHE A 9 5.70 -0.07 12.89
C PHE A 9 7.02 0.66 12.59
N LEU A 10 7.41 1.64 13.40
CA LEU A 10 8.70 2.36 13.27
C LEU A 10 9.93 1.49 13.56
N THR A 11 9.75 0.26 14.02
CA THR A 11 10.82 -0.75 14.17
C THR A 11 11.01 -1.63 12.95
N GLN A 12 10.25 -1.39 11.88
CA GLN A 12 10.21 -2.22 10.68
C GLN A 12 10.64 -1.41 9.44
N LYS A 13 11.18 -2.11 8.45
CA LYS A 13 11.44 -1.50 7.13
C LYS A 13 10.12 -1.06 6.51
N THR A 14 10.15 0.05 5.78
CA THR A 14 8.96 0.57 5.10
C THR A 14 8.53 -0.38 3.98
N THR A 15 7.29 -0.87 4.09
CA THR A 15 6.54 -1.54 3.02
C THR A 15 5.27 -0.74 2.77
N GLY A 16 4.37 -1.18 1.89
CA GLY A 16 3.11 -0.47 1.63
C GLY A 16 2.31 -0.14 2.90
N VAL A 17 2.22 -1.09 3.84
CA VAL A 17 1.49 -0.88 5.11
C VAL A 17 2.16 0.17 6.01
N GLN A 18 3.49 0.15 6.13
CA GLN A 18 4.21 1.17 6.89
C GLN A 18 4.16 2.53 6.20
N ARG A 19 4.21 2.59 4.85
CA ARG A 19 4.03 3.82 4.08
C ARG A 19 2.69 4.47 4.41
N VAL A 20 1.61 3.72 4.39
CA VAL A 20 0.28 4.23 4.76
C VAL A 20 0.28 4.83 6.16
N ALA A 21 0.86 4.13 7.14
CA ALA A 21 0.95 4.63 8.51
C ALA A 21 1.75 5.94 8.60
N GLU A 22 2.88 6.02 7.92
CA GLU A 22 3.76 7.19 7.91
C GLU A 22 3.08 8.40 7.26
N GLU A 23 2.49 8.22 6.07
CA GLU A 23 1.87 9.32 5.33
C GLU A 23 0.59 9.81 6.01
N ILE A 24 -0.26 8.91 6.53
CA ILE A 24 -1.43 9.33 7.34
C ILE A 24 -0.97 10.10 8.57
N LEU A 25 0.09 9.67 9.28
CA LEU A 25 0.56 10.36 10.46
C LEU A 25 1.15 11.74 10.18
N LYS A 26 1.92 11.92 9.10
CA LYS A 26 2.43 13.23 8.67
C LYS A 26 1.29 14.20 8.38
N ASN A 27 0.25 13.73 7.70
CA ASN A 27 -0.89 14.57 7.35
C ASN A 27 -1.85 14.77 8.54
N LEU A 28 -2.00 13.78 9.41
CA LEU A 28 -2.70 13.94 10.69
C LEU A 28 -2.02 15.02 11.56
N ASP A 29 -0.69 15.04 11.62
CA ASP A 29 0.06 16.05 12.35
C ASP A 29 -0.22 17.47 11.84
N LYS A 30 -0.30 17.66 10.52
CA LYS A 30 -0.72 18.94 9.91
C LYS A 30 -2.16 19.30 10.27
N CYS A 31 -3.10 18.37 10.12
CA CYS A 31 -4.50 18.56 10.46
C CYS A 31 -4.69 18.97 11.94
N LEU A 32 -3.90 18.38 12.85
CA LEU A 32 -3.95 18.74 14.28
C LEU A 32 -3.44 20.17 14.55
N GLY A 33 -2.51 20.68 13.75
CA GLY A 33 -2.05 22.07 13.83
C GLY A 33 -3.07 23.07 13.28
N GLU A 34 -3.89 22.68 12.33
CA GLU A 34 -4.88 23.54 11.67
C GLU A 34 -6.25 23.51 12.36
N GLN A 35 -6.64 22.35 12.90
CA GLN A 35 -7.92 22.14 13.56
C GLN A 35 -7.77 22.19 15.08
N ASN A 36 -8.66 22.90 15.75
CA ASN A 36 -8.67 22.98 17.22
C ASN A 36 -9.25 21.68 17.85
N ILE A 37 -8.49 20.59 17.74
CA ILE A 37 -8.89 19.28 18.29
C ILE A 37 -8.46 19.22 19.76
N ARG A 38 -9.42 19.14 20.68
CA ARG A 38 -9.18 19.07 22.13
C ARG A 38 -8.70 17.67 22.59
N ALA A 39 -7.72 17.09 21.90
CA ALA A 39 -7.09 15.85 22.26
C ALA A 39 -5.58 15.94 22.05
N LYS A 40 -4.83 15.33 22.95
CA LYS A 40 -3.37 15.20 22.80
C LYS A 40 -3.07 13.87 22.13
N PHE A 41 -2.31 13.92 21.03
CA PHE A 41 -1.89 12.72 20.29
C PHE A 41 -0.46 12.35 20.66
N ILE A 42 -0.25 11.06 20.96
CA ILE A 42 1.04 10.55 21.45
C ILE A 42 1.36 9.24 20.77
N ILE A 43 2.47 9.19 20.02
CA ILE A 43 3.01 7.93 19.50
C ILE A 43 3.81 7.24 20.61
N LEU A 44 3.40 6.04 20.98
CA LEU A 44 4.19 5.18 21.86
C LEU A 44 5.10 4.29 21.03
N THR A 45 6.41 4.33 21.28
CA THR A 45 7.38 3.54 20.54
C THR A 45 8.17 2.63 21.48
N PRO A 46 8.51 1.38 21.06
CA PRO A 46 9.51 0.59 21.73
C PRO A 46 10.90 1.18 21.53
N LYS A 47 11.90 0.70 22.26
CA LYS A 47 13.28 1.22 22.21
C LYS A 47 13.97 1.07 20.85
N ASN A 48 13.65 0.01 20.12
CA ASN A 48 14.37 -0.43 18.91
C ASN A 48 13.80 0.15 17.61
N VAL A 49 13.35 1.42 17.65
CA VAL A 49 12.94 2.13 16.41
C VAL A 49 14.13 2.31 15.47
N ILE A 50 13.88 2.15 14.18
CA ILE A 50 14.88 2.35 13.12
C ILE A 50 14.59 3.60 12.31
N LYS A 51 13.42 4.21 12.50
CA LYS A 51 12.96 5.43 11.80
C LYS A 51 12.29 6.38 12.79
N GLN A 52 12.51 7.68 12.61
CA GLN A 52 11.81 8.74 13.33
C GLN A 52 11.00 9.56 12.33
N LEU A 53 9.81 9.99 12.75
CA LEU A 53 8.98 10.92 12.00
C LEU A 53 9.19 12.31 12.58
N ASP A 54 9.37 13.30 11.71
CA ASP A 54 9.40 14.71 12.11
C ASP A 54 7.96 15.22 12.20
N LEU A 55 7.44 15.30 13.43
CA LEU A 55 6.08 15.68 13.74
C LEU A 55 6.08 16.84 14.75
N LYS A 56 5.21 17.83 14.54
CA LYS A 56 5.17 19.06 15.36
C LYS A 56 4.06 19.02 16.42
N ASN A 57 2.94 18.39 16.10
CA ASN A 57 1.72 18.39 16.90
C ASN A 57 1.46 17.03 17.59
N ILE A 58 2.18 16.00 17.19
CA ILE A 58 2.09 14.65 17.77
C ILE A 58 3.35 14.35 18.56
N GLU A 59 3.21 14.15 19.88
CA GLU A 59 4.33 13.80 20.76
C GLU A 59 4.80 12.37 20.50
N THR A 60 6.10 12.13 20.48
CA THR A 60 6.67 10.76 20.46
C THR A 60 7.22 10.42 21.84
N ARG A 61 6.76 9.31 22.43
CA ARG A 61 7.20 8.81 23.72
C ARG A 61 7.74 7.39 23.64
N LYS A 62 8.99 7.21 24.03
CA LYS A 62 9.62 5.89 24.11
C LYS A 62 9.21 5.14 25.37
N VAL A 63 8.94 3.84 25.22
CA VAL A 63 8.59 2.93 26.32
C VAL A 63 9.52 1.73 26.24
N ASP A 64 10.51 1.72 27.11
CA ASP A 64 11.61 0.76 27.11
C ASP A 64 11.33 -0.47 27.97
N PHE A 65 10.25 -1.18 27.66
CA PHE A 65 9.91 -2.44 28.35
C PHE A 65 9.32 -3.43 27.34
N LEU A 66 9.95 -4.58 27.17
CA LEU A 66 9.64 -5.61 26.17
C LEU A 66 9.87 -5.13 24.70
N LYS A 67 9.67 -6.01 23.72
CA LYS A 67 9.82 -5.74 22.30
C LYS A 67 8.79 -6.52 21.47
N GLY A 68 8.60 -6.09 20.21
CA GLY A 68 7.78 -6.79 19.23
C GLY A 68 6.33 -7.00 19.68
N HIS A 69 5.79 -8.20 19.47
CA HIS A 69 4.42 -8.53 19.83
C HIS A 69 4.17 -8.54 21.35
N LEU A 70 5.15 -8.90 22.16
CA LEU A 70 5.00 -8.87 23.62
C LEU A 70 4.81 -7.43 24.11
N TRP A 71 5.55 -6.47 23.54
CA TRP A 71 5.34 -5.06 23.83
C TRP A 71 3.93 -4.61 23.44
N GLU A 72 3.47 -4.99 22.25
CA GLU A 72 2.15 -4.64 21.75
C GLU A 72 1.01 -5.25 22.57
N GLN A 73 1.17 -6.49 23.06
CA GLN A 73 0.09 -7.20 23.76
C GLN A 73 0.06 -6.95 25.28
N ALA A 74 1.17 -6.58 25.90
CA ALA A 74 1.25 -6.38 27.34
C ALA A 74 1.43 -4.90 27.71
N VAL A 75 2.40 -4.21 27.09
CA VAL A 75 2.78 -2.85 27.50
C VAL A 75 1.77 -1.82 26.99
N LEU A 76 1.40 -1.87 25.71
CA LEU A 76 0.44 -0.92 25.14
C LEU A 76 -0.90 -0.92 25.89
N PRO A 77 -1.59 -2.05 26.10
CA PRO A 77 -2.89 -2.04 26.77
C PRO A 77 -2.79 -1.56 28.22
N TRP A 78 -1.67 -1.82 28.90
CA TRP A 78 -1.45 -1.33 30.26
C TRP A 78 -1.33 0.19 30.33
N ILE A 79 -0.49 0.79 29.46
CA ILE A 79 -0.32 2.26 29.42
C ILE A 79 -1.59 2.95 28.93
N THR A 80 -2.24 2.41 27.91
CA THR A 80 -3.38 3.05 27.25
C THR A 80 -4.74 2.62 27.81
N ARG A 81 -4.76 1.97 29.00
CA ARG A 81 -5.98 1.35 29.56
C ARG A 81 -7.22 2.26 29.60
N LYS A 82 -7.04 3.55 29.90
CA LYS A 82 -8.11 4.54 30.01
C LYS A 82 -8.27 5.42 28.76
N SER A 83 -7.46 5.21 27.72
CA SER A 83 -7.36 6.07 26.55
C SER A 83 -7.69 5.34 25.28
N PHE A 84 -7.95 6.07 24.21
CA PHE A 84 -8.13 5.53 22.87
C PHE A 84 -6.77 5.18 22.24
N LEU A 85 -6.70 4.09 21.48
CA LEU A 85 -5.48 3.64 20.79
C LEU A 85 -5.74 3.46 19.30
N ILE A 86 -4.83 3.93 18.46
CA ILE A 86 -4.84 3.75 17.01
C ILE A 86 -3.71 2.80 16.63
N ASN A 87 -4.01 1.79 15.81
CA ASN A 87 -3.05 0.82 15.30
C ASN A 87 -3.13 0.79 13.77
N PHE A 88 -2.02 1.05 13.05
CA PHE A 88 -2.02 1.21 11.60
C PHE A 88 -1.64 -0.04 10.79
N CYS A 89 -1.09 -1.07 11.40
CA CYS A 89 -0.38 -2.13 10.67
C CYS A 89 -0.91 -3.53 10.95
N ASN A 90 -2.19 -3.79 10.66
CA ASN A 90 -2.85 -5.10 10.70
C ASN A 90 -2.86 -5.80 12.07
N THR A 91 -2.27 -5.21 13.10
CA THR A 91 -2.19 -5.76 14.45
C THR A 91 -2.44 -4.69 15.50
N GLY A 92 -2.78 -5.13 16.71
CA GLY A 92 -2.97 -4.29 17.89
C GLY A 92 -3.21 -5.18 19.12
N PRO A 93 -3.38 -4.62 20.31
CA PRO A 93 -3.71 -5.36 21.51
C PRO A 93 -5.04 -6.11 21.37
N LEU A 94 -5.01 -7.46 21.45
CA LEU A 94 -6.13 -8.32 21.10
C LEU A 94 -7.35 -8.16 22.02
N PHE A 95 -7.13 -7.81 23.28
CA PHE A 95 -8.20 -7.71 24.29
C PHE A 95 -8.56 -6.26 24.66
N LYS A 96 -7.91 -5.26 24.05
CA LYS A 96 -8.27 -3.86 24.25
C LYS A 96 -9.52 -3.52 23.44
N LYS A 97 -10.55 -2.98 24.10
CA LYS A 97 -11.81 -2.56 23.42
C LYS A 97 -11.70 -1.16 22.83
N ASN A 98 -11.17 -0.20 23.58
CA ASN A 98 -11.11 1.21 23.18
C ASN A 98 -9.93 1.46 22.24
N GLN A 99 -10.06 0.99 20.98
CA GLN A 99 -9.07 1.13 19.91
C GLN A 99 -9.69 1.10 18.52
N SER A 100 -9.04 1.78 17.60
CA SER A 100 -9.16 1.58 16.14
C SER A 100 -7.99 0.76 15.63
N VAL A 101 -8.27 -0.16 14.70
CA VAL A 101 -7.23 -0.98 14.07
C VAL A 101 -7.39 -0.93 12.57
N PHE A 102 -6.34 -0.50 11.87
CA PHE A 102 -6.25 -0.64 10.42
C PHE A 102 -5.97 -2.10 10.07
N ILE A 103 -6.87 -2.69 9.31
CA ILE A 103 -6.70 -3.99 8.65
C ILE A 103 -6.84 -3.73 7.16
N HIS A 104 -5.69 -3.73 6.46
CA HIS A 104 -5.63 -3.25 5.09
C HIS A 104 -6.37 -4.16 4.10
N ASP A 105 -6.33 -5.46 4.32
CA ASP A 105 -6.96 -6.44 3.44
C ASP A 105 -7.19 -7.79 4.13
N ALA A 106 -7.81 -8.71 3.39
CA ALA A 106 -8.00 -10.10 3.76
C ALA A 106 -7.08 -11.06 3.00
N ALA A 107 -5.89 -10.62 2.53
CA ALA A 107 -4.97 -11.43 1.72
C ALA A 107 -4.63 -12.79 2.35
N ILE A 108 -4.58 -12.83 3.68
CA ILE A 108 -4.30 -14.05 4.45
C ILE A 108 -5.35 -15.14 4.22
N GLN A 109 -6.60 -14.75 3.92
CA GLN A 109 -7.70 -15.66 3.63
C GLN A 109 -7.86 -15.90 2.14
N SER A 110 -7.93 -14.82 1.36
CA SER A 110 -8.31 -14.85 -0.06
C SER A 110 -7.13 -15.20 -0.98
N ALA A 111 -5.90 -14.89 -0.58
CA ALA A 111 -4.70 -15.13 -1.38
C ALA A 111 -3.53 -15.66 -0.54
N PRO A 112 -3.67 -16.82 0.11
CA PRO A 112 -2.74 -17.32 1.13
C PRO A 112 -1.40 -17.81 0.59
N ASN A 113 -1.24 -18.00 -0.74
CA ASN A 113 -0.08 -18.66 -1.36
C ASN A 113 1.28 -18.02 -1.07
N GLY A 114 1.30 -16.74 -0.62
CA GLY A 114 2.52 -16.01 -0.24
C GLY A 114 2.91 -16.14 1.24
N PHE A 115 2.14 -16.90 2.05
CA PHE A 115 2.31 -16.93 3.51
C PHE A 115 2.53 -18.36 4.05
N SER A 116 3.30 -18.48 5.13
CA SER A 116 3.43 -19.76 5.81
C SER A 116 2.14 -20.16 6.54
N LYS A 117 1.86 -21.47 6.66
CA LYS A 117 0.67 -21.99 7.34
C LYS A 117 0.55 -21.49 8.78
N LYS A 118 1.68 -21.36 9.51
CA LYS A 118 1.71 -20.82 10.89
C LYS A 118 1.32 -19.34 10.91
N PHE A 119 1.80 -18.55 9.95
CA PHE A 119 1.45 -17.14 9.81
C PHE A 119 -0.04 -16.96 9.52
N ILE A 120 -0.58 -17.72 8.56
CA ILE A 120 -2.02 -17.71 8.21
C ILE A 120 -2.87 -18.02 9.44
N TYR A 121 -2.57 -19.11 10.17
CA TYR A 121 -3.32 -19.50 11.35
C TYR A 121 -3.30 -18.43 12.44
N TRP A 122 -2.12 -17.86 12.70
CA TRP A 122 -1.95 -16.82 13.70
C TRP A 122 -2.73 -15.55 13.36
N TYR A 123 -2.63 -15.07 12.14
CA TYR A 123 -3.35 -13.87 11.70
C TYR A 123 -4.86 -14.08 11.62
N LYS A 124 -5.35 -15.26 11.28
CA LYS A 124 -6.78 -15.60 11.38
C LYS A 124 -7.31 -15.42 12.80
N ILE A 125 -6.54 -15.83 13.79
CA ILE A 125 -6.89 -15.62 15.22
C ILE A 125 -6.84 -14.14 15.56
N ILE A 126 -5.80 -13.41 15.16
CA ILE A 126 -5.66 -11.96 15.39
C ILE A 126 -6.88 -11.22 14.81
N TYR A 127 -7.22 -11.43 13.55
CA TYR A 127 -8.33 -10.73 12.90
C TYR A 127 -9.68 -11.07 13.54
N LYS A 128 -9.89 -12.34 13.92
CA LYS A 128 -11.10 -12.77 14.65
C LYS A 128 -11.22 -12.05 16.00
N LEU A 129 -10.14 -11.96 16.75
CA LEU A 129 -10.14 -11.32 18.08
C LEU A 129 -10.24 -9.79 17.96
N LEU A 130 -9.51 -9.16 17.06
CA LEU A 130 -9.61 -7.72 16.81
C LEU A 130 -11.01 -7.36 16.30
N GLY A 131 -11.52 -8.12 15.33
CA GLY A 131 -12.89 -7.96 14.83
C GLY A 131 -13.96 -8.10 15.91
N SER A 132 -13.75 -8.90 16.95
CA SER A 132 -14.67 -9.02 18.07
C SER A 132 -14.51 -7.89 19.10
N ASN A 133 -13.27 -7.50 19.41
CA ASN A 133 -12.95 -6.67 20.57
C ASN A 133 -12.71 -5.20 20.25
N ALA A 134 -12.10 -4.87 19.09
CA ALA A 134 -11.85 -3.48 18.74
C ALA A 134 -13.17 -2.70 18.58
N ARG A 135 -13.13 -1.43 18.93
CA ARG A 135 -14.29 -0.53 18.83
C ARG A 135 -14.55 -0.15 17.37
N ASN A 136 -13.49 0.08 16.61
CA ASN A 136 -13.56 0.38 15.19
C ASN A 136 -12.45 -0.36 14.43
N ILE A 137 -12.77 -0.80 13.20
CA ILE A 137 -11.81 -1.31 12.22
C ILE A 137 -11.77 -0.31 11.06
N VAL A 138 -10.58 -0.01 10.57
CA VAL A 138 -10.39 0.81 9.38
C VAL A 138 -9.78 -0.04 8.29
N THR A 139 -10.29 0.06 7.09
CA THR A 139 -9.72 -0.60 5.91
C THR A 139 -9.58 0.38 4.75
N VAL A 140 -8.97 -0.04 3.64
CA VAL A 140 -8.48 0.88 2.61
C VAL A 140 -9.30 0.90 1.32
N SER A 141 -10.32 0.02 1.20
CA SER A 141 -11.23 -0.03 0.05
C SER A 141 -12.55 -0.71 0.43
N ASN A 142 -13.60 -0.52 -0.39
CA ASN A 142 -14.86 -1.26 -0.22
C ASN A 142 -14.66 -2.74 -0.51
N PHE A 143 -13.83 -3.09 -1.48
CA PHE A 143 -13.44 -4.47 -1.73
C PHE A 143 -12.87 -5.12 -0.45
N SER A 144 -11.89 -4.49 0.18
CA SER A 144 -11.30 -5.00 1.43
C SER A 144 -12.33 -5.07 2.57
N LYS A 145 -13.24 -4.10 2.65
CA LYS A 145 -14.33 -4.10 3.64
C LYS A 145 -15.24 -5.31 3.47
N GLU A 146 -15.70 -5.59 2.25
CA GLU A 146 -16.56 -6.72 1.95
C GLU A 146 -15.87 -8.06 2.26
N GLU A 147 -14.61 -8.21 1.82
CA GLU A 147 -13.80 -9.40 2.12
C GLU A 147 -13.65 -9.62 3.63
N LEU A 148 -13.33 -8.56 4.38
CA LEU A 148 -13.17 -8.65 5.83
C LEU A 148 -14.50 -9.00 6.53
N ILE A 149 -15.63 -8.47 6.08
CA ILE A 149 -16.96 -8.80 6.62
C ILE A 149 -17.30 -10.26 6.31
N ASN A 150 -17.04 -10.72 5.08
CA ASN A 150 -17.30 -12.11 4.67
C ASN A 150 -16.56 -13.12 5.56
N TYR A 151 -15.28 -12.86 5.89
CA TYR A 151 -14.51 -13.74 6.78
C TYR A 151 -14.76 -13.51 8.26
N TYR A 152 -15.11 -12.28 8.63
CA TYR A 152 -15.28 -11.85 10.03
C TYR A 152 -16.55 -10.99 10.20
N PRO A 153 -17.76 -11.59 10.17
CA PRO A 153 -19.04 -10.85 10.20
C PRO A 153 -19.18 -9.88 11.38
N LYS A 154 -18.48 -10.14 12.49
CA LYS A 154 -18.47 -9.22 13.67
C LYS A 154 -17.86 -7.84 13.37
N MET A 155 -17.23 -7.64 12.22
CA MET A 155 -16.71 -6.35 11.80
C MET A 155 -17.77 -5.45 11.12
N GLU A 156 -18.87 -6.00 10.62
CA GLU A 156 -19.87 -5.34 9.76
C GLU A 156 -20.29 -3.95 10.27
N ASN A 157 -20.68 -3.86 11.54
CA ASN A 157 -21.20 -2.62 12.14
C ASN A 157 -20.13 -1.66 12.67
N LYS A 158 -18.84 -1.93 12.41
CA LYS A 158 -17.73 -1.14 12.97
C LYS A 158 -16.53 -1.01 12.04
N ILE A 159 -16.71 -1.35 10.77
CA ILE A 159 -15.66 -1.19 9.76
C ILE A 159 -15.91 0.07 8.92
N SER A 160 -14.92 0.95 8.88
CA SER A 160 -14.90 2.16 8.09
C SER A 160 -13.88 2.04 6.98
N VAL A 161 -14.14 2.65 5.82
CA VAL A 161 -13.19 2.73 4.71
C VAL A 161 -12.51 4.10 4.75
N VAL A 162 -11.19 4.11 4.64
CA VAL A 162 -10.35 5.29 4.45
C VAL A 162 -9.42 4.98 3.28
N TYR A 163 -9.67 5.60 2.13
CA TYR A 163 -8.81 5.42 0.96
C TYR A 163 -7.43 6.00 1.20
N ASN A 164 -6.40 5.34 0.68
CA ASN A 164 -5.03 5.84 0.74
C ASN A 164 -4.84 7.02 -0.22
N GLY A 165 -3.93 7.92 0.12
CA GLY A 165 -3.42 8.93 -0.80
C GLY A 165 -2.30 8.38 -1.71
N ALA A 166 -2.01 9.11 -2.78
CA ALA A 166 -0.88 8.82 -3.66
C ALA A 166 -0.02 10.07 -3.92
N ASN A 167 -0.40 11.23 -3.38
CA ASN A 167 0.23 12.52 -3.66
C ASN A 167 1.64 12.69 -3.05
N HIS A 168 2.08 11.80 -2.16
CA HIS A 168 3.44 11.84 -1.59
C HIS A 168 4.55 11.77 -2.63
N VAL A 169 4.31 11.10 -3.77
CA VAL A 169 5.30 10.96 -4.85
C VAL A 169 5.56 12.28 -5.61
N LEU A 170 4.64 13.26 -5.49
CA LEU A 170 4.76 14.55 -6.18
C LEU A 170 5.83 15.44 -5.56
N ASP A 171 6.10 15.29 -4.25
CA ASP A 171 7.08 16.07 -3.51
C ASP A 171 8.49 15.46 -3.55
N ILE A 172 8.63 14.26 -4.13
CA ILE A 172 9.92 13.55 -4.21
C ILE A 172 10.69 14.04 -5.45
N LYS A 173 11.91 14.50 -5.24
CA LYS A 173 12.83 14.79 -6.34
C LYS A 173 13.23 13.49 -7.03
N HIS A 174 13.10 13.45 -8.36
CA HIS A 174 13.53 12.28 -9.13
C HIS A 174 15.06 12.22 -9.24
N ASP A 175 15.58 11.00 -9.31
CA ASP A 175 16.99 10.71 -9.59
C ASP A 175 17.11 9.90 -10.88
N ASP A 176 17.57 10.57 -11.94
CA ASP A 176 17.68 9.98 -13.28
C ASP A 176 18.97 9.16 -13.50
N GLU A 177 19.84 9.06 -12.48
CA GLU A 177 21.02 8.18 -12.56
C GLU A 177 20.63 6.72 -12.76
N ILE A 178 19.47 6.29 -12.23
CA ILE A 178 18.93 4.96 -12.46
C ILE A 178 18.69 4.68 -13.95
N LEU A 179 18.22 5.67 -14.72
CA LEU A 179 17.99 5.53 -16.17
C LEU A 179 19.30 5.32 -16.91
N LYS A 180 20.34 6.09 -16.58
CA LYS A 180 21.68 5.97 -17.16
C LYS A 180 22.30 4.62 -16.82
N LYS A 181 22.25 4.24 -15.54
CA LYS A 181 22.79 2.96 -15.01
C LYS A 181 22.23 1.75 -15.73
N HIS A 182 20.96 1.78 -16.11
CA HIS A 182 20.28 0.67 -16.79
C HIS A 182 20.11 0.87 -18.28
N GLY A 183 20.66 1.95 -18.86
CA GLY A 183 20.61 2.24 -20.29
C GLY A 183 19.20 2.51 -20.81
N LEU A 184 18.38 3.23 -20.01
CA LEU A 184 16.96 3.53 -20.29
C LEU A 184 16.73 4.95 -20.81
N VAL A 185 17.77 5.77 -20.90
CA VAL A 185 17.66 7.12 -21.43
C VAL A 185 17.15 7.06 -22.87
N ASP A 186 16.12 7.84 -23.17
CA ASP A 186 15.43 7.92 -24.50
C ASP A 186 14.88 6.58 -25.02
N LYS A 187 14.65 5.59 -24.13
CA LYS A 187 14.06 4.30 -24.48
C LYS A 187 12.63 4.16 -24.00
N ASN A 188 11.81 3.51 -24.82
CA ASN A 188 10.50 3.04 -24.37
C ASN A 188 10.67 1.77 -23.53
N PHE A 189 10.18 1.79 -22.30
CA PHE A 189 10.17 0.60 -21.44
C PHE A 189 8.83 0.45 -20.69
N ILE A 190 8.54 -0.79 -20.37
CA ILE A 190 7.45 -1.19 -19.48
C ILE A 190 8.02 -1.23 -18.07
N LEU A 191 7.36 -0.60 -17.10
CA LEU A 191 7.72 -0.68 -15.70
C LEU A 191 6.76 -1.59 -14.95
N ALA A 192 7.29 -2.43 -14.07
CA ALA A 192 6.54 -3.13 -13.05
C ALA A 192 7.27 -3.02 -11.70
N VAL A 193 6.51 -2.83 -10.61
CA VAL A 193 7.08 -2.65 -9.26
C VAL A 193 6.52 -3.70 -8.34
N SER A 194 7.40 -4.40 -7.60
CA SER A 194 6.93 -5.41 -6.67
C SER A 194 7.89 -5.93 -5.61
N SER A 195 7.27 -6.55 -4.62
CA SER A 195 7.89 -7.57 -3.78
C SER A 195 7.78 -8.96 -4.41
N ALA A 196 8.58 -9.92 -3.94
CA ALA A 196 8.59 -11.30 -4.40
C ALA A 196 7.34 -12.15 -4.00
N ASN A 197 6.23 -11.50 -3.65
CA ASN A 197 5.01 -12.20 -3.28
C ASN A 197 4.35 -12.79 -4.54
N PRO A 198 3.97 -14.09 -4.56
CA PRO A 198 3.29 -14.72 -5.69
C PRO A 198 2.02 -13.98 -6.16
N ASN A 199 1.32 -13.32 -5.25
CA ASN A 199 0.12 -12.55 -5.58
C ASN A 199 0.39 -11.36 -6.52
N LYS A 200 1.67 -10.95 -6.67
CA LYS A 200 2.08 -9.89 -7.60
C LYS A 200 2.18 -10.37 -9.06
N ASN A 201 2.18 -11.69 -9.27
CA ASN A 201 1.98 -12.34 -10.57
C ASN A 201 2.90 -11.88 -11.73
N PHE A 202 4.21 -11.65 -11.46
CA PHE A 202 5.14 -11.26 -12.53
C PHE A 202 5.31 -12.29 -13.63
N LYS A 203 4.96 -13.54 -13.35
CA LYS A 203 5.00 -14.60 -14.34
C LYS A 203 4.20 -14.21 -15.59
N VAL A 204 3.02 -13.59 -15.43
CA VAL A 204 2.20 -13.20 -16.58
C VAL A 204 2.89 -12.15 -17.47
N ILE A 205 3.71 -11.26 -16.90
CA ILE A 205 4.51 -10.30 -17.68
C ILE A 205 5.56 -11.05 -18.50
N MET A 206 6.29 -11.98 -17.87
CA MET A 206 7.33 -12.76 -18.55
C MET A 206 6.73 -13.62 -19.67
N ASP A 207 5.61 -14.29 -19.39
CA ASP A 207 4.87 -15.09 -20.37
C ASP A 207 4.35 -14.23 -21.54
N ALA A 208 3.88 -13.00 -21.26
CA ALA A 208 3.45 -12.06 -22.29
C ALA A 208 4.62 -11.62 -23.19
N VAL A 209 5.73 -11.17 -22.55
CA VAL A 209 6.91 -10.69 -23.30
C VAL A 209 7.56 -11.77 -24.15
N SER A 210 7.54 -13.03 -23.71
CA SER A 210 8.04 -14.16 -24.49
C SER A 210 7.24 -14.40 -25.78
N LYS A 211 5.97 -13.99 -25.81
CA LYS A 211 5.08 -14.09 -26.98
C LYS A 211 5.21 -12.91 -27.95
N MET A 212 5.83 -11.81 -27.53
CA MET A 212 5.99 -10.58 -28.32
C MET A 212 7.29 -10.65 -29.15
N LYS A 213 7.24 -11.27 -30.33
CA LYS A 213 8.44 -11.50 -31.17
C LYS A 213 9.12 -10.18 -31.61
N ASP A 214 8.35 -9.18 -32.00
CA ASP A 214 8.82 -7.93 -32.60
C ASP A 214 8.82 -6.76 -31.58
N PHE A 215 8.80 -7.06 -30.29
CA PHE A 215 8.82 -6.03 -29.26
C PHE A 215 10.24 -5.51 -29.04
N GLU A 216 10.50 -4.27 -29.43
CA GLU A 216 11.79 -3.59 -29.30
C GLU A 216 12.00 -2.92 -27.94
N GLY A 217 10.97 -2.90 -27.08
CA GLY A 217 11.04 -2.28 -25.73
C GLY A 217 11.72 -3.18 -24.70
N GLU A 218 12.03 -2.59 -23.57
CA GLU A 218 12.54 -3.30 -22.38
C GLU A 218 11.45 -3.41 -21.31
N VAL A 219 11.54 -4.43 -20.47
CA VAL A 219 10.70 -4.57 -19.28
C VAL A 219 11.58 -4.40 -18.05
N ILE A 220 11.27 -3.42 -17.24
CA ILE A 220 12.00 -3.08 -16.02
C ILE A 220 11.15 -3.52 -14.82
N ILE A 221 11.73 -4.36 -13.99
CA ILE A 221 11.10 -4.84 -12.75
C ILE A 221 11.88 -4.30 -11.57
N ALA A 222 11.28 -3.35 -10.85
CA ALA A 222 11.86 -2.79 -9.62
C ALA A 222 11.30 -3.50 -8.39
N GLY A 223 12.17 -3.77 -7.41
CA GLY A 223 11.81 -4.37 -6.13
C GLY A 223 12.72 -5.52 -5.70
N GLY A 224 12.45 -6.06 -4.51
CA GLY A 224 13.33 -7.07 -3.89
C GLY A 224 13.41 -8.37 -4.68
N LYS A 225 14.63 -8.78 -5.02
CA LYS A 225 14.93 -10.08 -5.61
C LYS A 225 14.95 -11.13 -4.50
N GLN A 226 13.89 -11.93 -4.36
CA GLN A 226 13.98 -13.14 -3.54
C GLN A 226 14.21 -14.34 -4.43
N GLY A 227 15.25 -15.12 -4.13
CA GLY A 227 15.68 -16.28 -4.90
C GLY A 227 14.62 -17.39 -5.07
N ASN A 228 13.50 -17.31 -4.33
CA ASN A 228 12.46 -18.33 -4.34
C ASN A 228 11.34 -18.09 -5.37
N VAL A 229 11.28 -16.94 -6.04
CA VAL A 229 10.31 -16.71 -7.14
C VAL A 229 10.75 -17.47 -8.40
N PHE A 230 12.03 -17.81 -8.49
CA PHE A 230 12.65 -18.52 -9.60
C PHE A 230 13.18 -19.92 -9.21
N SER A 231 12.68 -20.50 -8.11
CA SER A 231 13.04 -21.88 -7.72
C SER A 231 12.45 -22.94 -8.66
N ASP A 232 11.46 -22.59 -9.47
CA ASP A 232 11.09 -23.37 -10.64
C ASP A 232 12.06 -23.04 -11.79
N ASN A 233 12.96 -23.94 -12.08
CA ASN A 233 13.90 -23.94 -13.22
C ASN A 233 13.21 -23.90 -14.61
N THR A 234 11.94 -23.55 -14.68
CA THR A 234 11.10 -23.53 -15.88
C THR A 234 10.83 -22.12 -16.44
N LEU A 235 11.26 -21.06 -15.74
CA LEU A 235 11.16 -19.69 -16.28
C LEU A 235 12.42 -19.42 -17.09
N GLU A 236 12.34 -19.58 -18.41
CA GLU A 236 13.34 -19.06 -19.33
C GLU A 236 13.53 -17.58 -19.08
N PHE A 237 14.74 -17.21 -18.73
CA PHE A 237 15.12 -15.81 -18.47
C PHE A 237 15.00 -15.06 -19.80
N ASN A 238 13.98 -14.24 -19.95
CA ASN A 238 13.86 -13.39 -21.12
C ASN A 238 14.84 -12.22 -20.99
N GLU A 239 15.83 -12.11 -21.86
CA GLU A 239 16.85 -11.05 -21.87
C GLU A 239 16.26 -9.63 -21.91
N ARG A 240 15.01 -9.50 -22.36
CA ARG A 240 14.26 -8.25 -22.40
C ARG A 240 13.72 -7.81 -21.01
N CYS A 241 13.71 -8.72 -20.02
CA CYS A 241 13.26 -8.43 -18.67
C CYS A 241 14.45 -8.15 -17.76
N LYS A 242 14.66 -6.89 -17.42
CA LYS A 242 15.73 -6.43 -16.52
C LYS A 242 15.21 -6.25 -15.11
N TRP A 243 15.78 -6.97 -14.17
CA TRP A 243 15.50 -6.80 -12.76
C TRP A 243 16.50 -5.81 -12.15
N VAL A 244 16.02 -4.62 -11.77
CA VAL A 244 16.89 -3.53 -11.26
C VAL A 244 17.11 -3.60 -9.75
N GLY A 245 16.39 -4.50 -9.06
CA GLY A 245 16.52 -4.68 -7.61
C GLY A 245 15.74 -3.64 -6.81
N TYR A 246 16.18 -3.41 -5.58
CA TYR A 246 15.58 -2.41 -4.71
C TYR A 246 15.99 -1.02 -5.19
N VAL A 247 15.02 -0.15 -5.34
CA VAL A 247 15.22 1.25 -5.78
C VAL A 247 14.77 2.20 -4.65
N SER A 248 15.38 3.38 -4.58
CA SER A 248 14.94 4.44 -3.69
C SER A 248 13.62 5.06 -4.18
N ASP A 249 12.98 5.87 -3.34
CA ASP A 249 11.76 6.58 -3.74
C ASP A 249 12.07 7.57 -4.91
N GLU A 250 13.24 8.21 -4.90
CA GLU A 250 13.70 9.13 -5.96
C GLU A 250 13.94 8.41 -7.29
N GLU A 251 14.59 7.24 -7.24
CA GLU A 251 14.80 6.38 -8.40
C GLU A 251 13.46 5.85 -8.94
N LEU A 252 12.54 5.48 -8.05
CA LEU A 252 11.21 4.99 -8.43
C LEU A 252 10.38 6.07 -9.13
N VAL A 253 10.40 7.31 -8.64
CA VAL A 253 9.75 8.45 -9.29
C VAL A 253 10.32 8.69 -10.68
N SER A 254 11.65 8.58 -10.85
CA SER A 254 12.29 8.66 -12.17
C SER A 254 11.80 7.57 -13.12
N LEU A 255 11.72 6.31 -12.64
CA LEU A 255 11.21 5.20 -13.44
C LEU A 255 9.73 5.41 -13.84
N TYR A 256 8.86 5.84 -12.93
CA TYR A 256 7.45 6.13 -13.26
C TYR A 256 7.32 7.23 -14.33
N LYS A 257 8.08 8.34 -14.19
CA LYS A 257 8.01 9.47 -15.13
C LYS A 257 8.47 9.14 -16.55
N ASN A 258 9.38 8.18 -16.69
CA ASN A 258 10.01 7.84 -17.97
C ASN A 258 9.49 6.52 -18.57
N ALA A 259 8.70 5.73 -17.83
CA ALA A 259 8.10 4.53 -18.36
C ALA A 259 7.02 4.86 -19.41
N LYS A 260 7.00 4.11 -20.51
CA LYS A 260 5.92 4.19 -21.51
C LYS A 260 4.59 3.74 -20.93
N VAL A 261 4.63 2.76 -20.01
CA VAL A 261 3.48 2.22 -19.32
C VAL A 261 3.91 1.50 -18.04
N PHE A 262 3.10 1.62 -17.00
CA PHE A 262 3.21 0.83 -15.79
C PHE A 262 2.27 -0.37 -15.84
N VAL A 263 2.80 -1.59 -15.64
CA VAL A 263 2.02 -2.83 -15.64
C VAL A 263 1.88 -3.36 -14.22
N PHE A 264 0.64 -3.55 -13.77
CA PHE A 264 0.31 -4.02 -12.44
C PHE A 264 -0.54 -5.30 -12.50
N PRO A 265 0.09 -6.48 -12.55
CA PRO A 265 -0.58 -7.76 -12.82
C PRO A 265 -1.08 -8.48 -11.57
N SER A 266 -1.12 -7.80 -10.42
CA SER A 266 -1.47 -8.40 -9.13
C SER A 266 -2.83 -9.08 -9.17
N ILE A 267 -2.92 -10.30 -8.62
CA ILE A 267 -4.17 -11.06 -8.52
C ILE A 267 -4.97 -10.73 -7.25
N TYR A 268 -4.31 -10.12 -6.28
CA TYR A 268 -4.96 -9.68 -5.04
C TYR A 268 -4.25 -8.46 -4.45
N GLU A 269 -5.01 -7.40 -4.19
CA GLU A 269 -4.58 -6.17 -3.51
C GLU A 269 -5.71 -5.61 -2.66
N GLY A 270 -5.35 -5.03 -1.52
CA GLY A 270 -6.31 -4.29 -0.70
C GLY A 270 -6.65 -2.91 -1.27
N PHE A 271 -5.70 -2.25 -1.96
CA PHE A 271 -5.88 -0.92 -2.52
C PHE A 271 -5.16 -0.70 -3.86
N GLY A 272 -3.84 -0.92 -3.90
CA GLY A 272 -3.05 -0.68 -5.12
C GLY A 272 -2.40 0.71 -5.13
N LEU A 273 -1.52 0.99 -4.17
CA LEU A 273 -0.73 2.23 -4.16
C LEU A 273 0.12 2.42 -5.43
N PRO A 274 0.90 1.42 -5.92
CA PRO A 274 1.80 1.62 -7.05
C PRO A 274 1.12 2.11 -8.34
N PRO A 275 -0.05 1.60 -8.77
CA PRO A 275 -0.71 2.15 -9.96
C PRO A 275 -1.22 3.58 -9.76
N LEU A 276 -1.66 3.97 -8.56
CA LEU A 276 -2.02 5.37 -8.29
C LEU A 276 -0.81 6.29 -8.25
N GLU A 277 0.33 5.82 -7.72
CA GLU A 277 1.61 6.54 -7.77
C GLU A 277 2.05 6.78 -9.22
N ALA A 278 1.97 5.75 -10.06
CA ALA A 278 2.26 5.86 -11.49
C ALA A 278 1.34 6.89 -12.17
N MET A 279 0.03 6.83 -11.93
CA MET A 279 -0.94 7.80 -12.46
C MET A 279 -0.65 9.23 -11.98
N SER A 280 -0.32 9.42 -10.69
CA SER A 280 0.02 10.74 -10.14
C SER A 280 1.18 11.41 -10.88
N LEU A 281 2.10 10.61 -11.39
CA LEU A 281 3.27 11.04 -12.16
C LEU A 281 3.03 11.03 -13.68
N GLY A 282 1.78 10.80 -14.12
CA GLY A 282 1.39 10.81 -15.53
C GLY A 282 1.77 9.54 -16.31
N CYS A 283 2.19 8.47 -15.64
CA CYS A 283 2.46 7.18 -16.29
C CYS A 283 1.14 6.45 -16.58
N PRO A 284 0.86 6.06 -17.85
CA PRO A 284 -0.29 5.23 -18.18
C PRO A 284 -0.22 3.87 -17.47
N VAL A 285 -1.37 3.32 -17.10
CA VAL A 285 -1.46 2.08 -16.30
C VAL A 285 -2.20 0.99 -17.07
N ILE A 286 -1.60 -0.20 -17.16
CA ILE A 286 -2.27 -1.46 -17.47
C ILE A 286 -2.37 -2.25 -16.17
N SER A 287 -3.57 -2.58 -15.72
CA SER A 287 -3.81 -3.27 -14.47
C SER A 287 -4.58 -4.56 -14.66
N SER A 288 -4.40 -5.51 -13.74
CA SER A 288 -5.34 -6.62 -13.62
C SER A 288 -6.75 -6.13 -13.31
N ASN A 289 -7.77 -6.89 -13.70
CA ASN A 289 -9.17 -6.63 -13.37
C ASN A 289 -9.60 -7.28 -12.05
N LYS A 290 -8.65 -7.56 -11.14
CA LYS A 290 -8.89 -8.32 -9.89
C LYS A 290 -8.91 -7.42 -8.65
N ALA A 291 -9.58 -7.93 -7.61
CA ALA A 291 -9.61 -7.34 -6.28
C ALA A 291 -10.05 -5.86 -6.29
N SER A 292 -9.36 -4.99 -5.59
CA SER A 292 -9.69 -3.58 -5.51
C SER A 292 -9.33 -2.76 -6.75
N MET A 293 -8.69 -3.34 -7.78
CA MET A 293 -8.21 -2.56 -8.93
C MET A 293 -9.31 -1.85 -9.70
N PRO A 294 -10.45 -2.50 -10.06
CA PRO A 294 -11.54 -1.79 -10.74
C PRO A 294 -12.19 -0.69 -9.90
N GLU A 295 -12.27 -0.88 -8.57
CA GLU A 295 -12.79 0.14 -7.64
C GLU A 295 -11.88 1.36 -7.60
N VAL A 296 -10.55 1.13 -7.49
CA VAL A 296 -9.58 2.19 -7.22
C VAL A 296 -9.16 2.93 -8.48
N LEU A 297 -9.01 2.25 -9.61
CA LEU A 297 -8.49 2.85 -10.84
C LEU A 297 -9.58 3.27 -11.84
N GLN A 298 -10.80 2.76 -11.67
CA GLN A 298 -11.95 3.05 -12.51
C GLN A 298 -11.61 3.02 -14.03
N ASP A 299 -12.07 4.00 -14.81
CA ASP A 299 -11.84 4.08 -16.26
C ASP A 299 -10.48 4.71 -16.63
N HIS A 300 -9.59 4.92 -15.64
CA HIS A 300 -8.30 5.57 -15.86
C HIS A 300 -7.14 4.59 -16.08
N ALA A 301 -7.42 3.29 -16.09
CA ALA A 301 -6.48 2.23 -16.44
C ALA A 301 -7.03 1.34 -17.55
N ILE A 302 -6.15 0.69 -18.29
CA ILE A 302 -6.51 -0.40 -19.20
C ILE A 302 -6.45 -1.72 -18.43
N TYR A 303 -7.50 -2.53 -18.52
CA TYR A 303 -7.58 -3.79 -17.78
C TYR A 303 -7.30 -5.00 -18.66
N PHE A 304 -6.77 -6.04 -18.01
CA PHE A 304 -6.62 -7.38 -18.58
C PHE A 304 -6.90 -8.46 -17.55
N ASP A 305 -7.22 -9.66 -18.00
CA ASP A 305 -7.32 -10.83 -17.11
C ASP A 305 -5.91 -11.31 -16.74
N ALA A 306 -5.57 -11.22 -15.44
CA ALA A 306 -4.26 -11.58 -14.90
C ALA A 306 -3.87 -13.08 -15.11
N THR A 307 -4.79 -13.92 -15.59
CA THR A 307 -4.54 -15.31 -15.95
C THR A 307 -4.22 -15.52 -17.43
N LYS A 308 -4.35 -14.46 -18.25
CA LYS A 308 -4.22 -14.54 -19.72
C LYS A 308 -3.10 -13.63 -20.22
N PRO A 309 -1.90 -14.17 -20.44
CA PRO A 309 -0.77 -13.38 -20.99
C PRO A 309 -1.08 -12.75 -22.34
N GLU A 310 -1.93 -13.38 -23.15
CA GLU A 310 -2.34 -12.89 -24.47
C GLU A 310 -3.07 -11.55 -24.39
N GLU A 311 -3.97 -11.39 -23.40
CA GLU A 311 -4.65 -10.11 -23.19
C GLU A 311 -3.64 -9.01 -22.81
N LEU A 312 -2.63 -9.33 -21.98
CA LEU A 312 -1.58 -8.37 -21.65
C LEU A 312 -0.78 -7.95 -22.88
N VAL A 313 -0.44 -8.90 -23.78
CA VAL A 313 0.21 -8.58 -25.07
C VAL A 313 -0.62 -7.60 -25.87
N GLU A 314 -1.93 -7.85 -26.03
CA GLU A 314 -2.85 -6.94 -26.75
C GLU A 314 -2.84 -5.52 -26.14
N ARG A 315 -2.90 -5.41 -24.81
CA ARG A 315 -2.90 -4.10 -24.11
C ARG A 315 -1.57 -3.37 -24.24
N ILE A 316 -0.45 -4.07 -24.19
CA ILE A 316 0.87 -3.49 -24.44
C ILE A 316 0.95 -2.98 -25.87
N ASN A 317 0.59 -3.79 -26.87
CA ASN A 317 0.61 -3.39 -28.28
C ASN A 317 -0.28 -2.16 -28.52
N LEU A 318 -1.47 -2.10 -27.90
CA LEU A 318 -2.36 -0.95 -27.98
C LEU A 318 -1.70 0.35 -27.46
N ILE A 319 -0.99 0.29 -26.33
CA ILE A 319 -0.26 1.44 -25.76
C ILE A 319 0.88 1.86 -26.69
N PHE A 320 1.64 0.91 -27.23
CA PHE A 320 2.81 1.22 -28.07
C PHE A 320 2.43 1.76 -29.46
N SER A 321 1.24 1.41 -29.97
CA SER A 321 0.76 1.82 -31.29
C SER A 321 -0.15 3.06 -31.27
N ASN A 322 -0.66 3.50 -30.11
CA ASN A 322 -1.67 4.55 -30.03
C ASN A 322 -1.27 5.70 -29.10
N GLN A 323 -0.51 6.64 -29.63
CA GLN A 323 -0.02 7.80 -28.87
C GLN A 323 -1.17 8.66 -28.29
N LYS A 324 -2.28 8.82 -29.01
CA LYS A 324 -3.44 9.60 -28.54
C LYS A 324 -4.09 8.96 -27.31
N LEU A 325 -4.16 7.63 -27.27
CA LEU A 325 -4.64 6.89 -26.10
C LEU A 325 -3.71 7.08 -24.90
N VAL A 326 -2.39 6.99 -25.11
CA VAL A 326 -1.37 7.22 -24.09
C VAL A 326 -1.53 8.59 -23.46
N GLU A 327 -1.65 9.65 -24.28
CA GLU A 327 -1.86 11.02 -23.79
C GLU A 327 -3.18 11.19 -23.01
N GLY A 328 -4.23 10.51 -23.47
CA GLY A 328 -5.53 10.50 -22.79
C GLY A 328 -5.45 9.84 -21.41
N LEU A 329 -4.84 8.66 -21.32
CA LEU A 329 -4.63 7.93 -20.07
C LEU A 329 -3.70 8.69 -19.12
N SER A 330 -2.62 9.28 -19.63
CA SER A 330 -1.69 10.07 -18.82
C SER A 330 -2.40 11.25 -18.16
N ARG A 331 -3.07 12.11 -18.95
CA ARG A 331 -3.76 13.29 -18.44
C ARG A 331 -4.95 12.93 -17.55
N GLY A 332 -5.79 11.99 -18.00
CA GLY A 332 -6.96 11.55 -17.24
C GLY A 332 -6.58 10.85 -15.94
N GLY A 333 -5.60 9.95 -15.99
CA GLY A 333 -5.07 9.26 -14.81
C GLY A 333 -4.44 10.22 -13.80
N GLN A 334 -3.66 11.20 -14.27
CA GLN A 334 -3.04 12.20 -13.39
C GLN A 334 -4.10 13.07 -12.68
N ALA A 335 -5.09 13.57 -13.42
CA ALA A 335 -6.18 14.35 -12.83
C ALA A 335 -7.00 13.52 -11.81
N TYR A 336 -7.26 12.26 -12.14
CA TYR A 336 -7.99 11.36 -11.24
C TYR A 336 -7.20 11.04 -9.97
N ALA A 337 -5.91 10.73 -10.09
CA ALA A 337 -5.06 10.41 -8.94
C ALA A 337 -4.93 11.56 -7.93
N GLN A 338 -5.10 12.82 -8.37
CA GLN A 338 -5.13 14.00 -7.48
C GLN A 338 -6.32 13.98 -6.51
N THR A 339 -7.34 13.16 -6.75
CA THR A 339 -8.46 13.00 -5.81
C THR A 339 -8.12 12.11 -4.61
N PHE A 340 -6.99 11.39 -4.68
CA PHE A 340 -6.46 10.51 -3.64
C PHE A 340 -5.32 11.19 -2.90
N THR A 341 -5.64 11.95 -1.86
CA THR A 341 -4.65 12.67 -1.06
C THR A 341 -4.55 12.13 0.36
N TRP A 342 -3.36 12.22 0.94
CA TRP A 342 -3.14 11.83 2.33
C TRP A 342 -3.82 12.77 3.31
N GLU A 343 -4.03 14.04 2.93
CA GLU A 343 -4.82 15.01 3.69
C GLU A 343 -6.26 14.54 3.85
N LYS A 344 -6.87 14.06 2.76
CA LYS A 344 -8.23 13.51 2.79
C LYS A 344 -8.29 12.27 3.69
N ALA A 345 -7.36 11.35 3.54
CA ALA A 345 -7.26 10.16 4.40
C ALA A 345 -7.10 10.53 5.88
N ALA A 346 -6.26 11.52 6.19
CA ALA A 346 -6.07 12.00 7.55
C ALA A 346 -7.32 12.67 8.13
N ASN A 347 -8.03 13.49 7.34
CA ASN A 347 -9.28 14.12 7.76
C ASN A 347 -10.39 13.08 8.03
N GLU A 348 -10.56 12.09 7.15
CA GLU A 348 -11.50 10.99 7.36
C GLU A 348 -11.17 10.20 8.64
N LEU A 349 -9.87 9.99 8.92
CA LEU A 349 -9.44 9.36 10.17
C LEU A 349 -9.76 10.25 11.38
N VAL A 350 -9.56 11.57 11.29
CA VAL A 350 -9.93 12.53 12.36
C VAL A 350 -11.42 12.43 12.66
N ASP A 351 -12.28 12.37 11.64
CA ASP A 351 -13.72 12.24 11.83
C ASP A 351 -14.12 10.93 12.49
N ILE A 352 -13.45 9.83 12.12
CA ILE A 352 -13.62 8.54 12.80
C ILE A 352 -13.22 8.67 14.28
N ILE A 353 -12.06 9.26 14.57
CA ILE A 353 -11.57 9.44 15.94
C ILE A 353 -12.53 10.30 16.75
N LYS A 354 -12.99 11.45 16.21
CA LYS A 354 -13.95 12.34 16.88
C LYS A 354 -15.23 11.60 17.29
N ARG A 355 -15.78 10.78 16.38
CA ARG A 355 -16.96 9.95 16.66
C ARG A 355 -16.70 8.93 17.77
N GLU A 356 -15.55 8.25 17.69
CA GLU A 356 -15.20 7.18 18.62
C GLU A 356 -14.89 7.65 20.05
N ILE A 357 -14.38 8.86 20.20
CA ILE A 357 -14.04 9.45 21.52
C ILE A 357 -15.04 10.49 21.98
N ASN A 358 -16.18 10.65 21.27
CA ASN A 358 -17.27 11.60 21.61
C ASN A 358 -16.79 13.05 21.77
N ILE A 359 -15.88 13.52 20.96
CA ILE A 359 -15.55 14.95 20.88
C ILE A 359 -16.69 15.61 20.10
N LYS A 360 -17.52 16.42 20.79
CA LYS A 360 -18.51 17.29 20.14
C LYS A 360 -17.76 18.42 19.45
N GLU A 361 -18.12 18.70 18.21
CA GLU A 361 -17.78 19.96 17.55
C GLU A 361 -18.51 21.08 18.29
N ASN A 362 -17.81 22.14 18.65
CA ASN A 362 -18.41 23.38 19.17
C ASN A 362 -18.57 24.35 18.02
#